data_19c41582e222338e87146acd4d3ef32e
#
_entry.id   19c41582e222338e87146acd4d3ef32e
#
_cell.length_a   1.000
_cell.length_b   1.000
_cell.length_c   1.000
_cell.angle_alpha   90.00
_cell.angle_beta   90.00
_cell.angle_gamma   90.00
#
_symmetry.space_group_name_H-M   'P 1'
#
loop_
_entity.id
_entity.type
_entity.pdbx_description
1 polymer ?
#
loop_
_entity_poly.entity_id
_entity_poly.type
_entity_poly.pdbx_seq_one_letter_code
_entity_poly.pdbx_strand_id
1 'polypeptide(L)'
;MPDAVPDAEAVEEEMSMQILETKRLILRPWCESDAEALFKYASDPDVGPRAGWPPHKSLEESLELIRTVFSGEGMWAVELKETSEAIGCVGYLPASASNLDIEDDQCEVGYWIARPYWNQGICTEAMQAVVEYCFNVKGFSVLWGDYFPENPASGRVMEKCGFIDTGKEVLCPGLEIGGDKPVRVTRLDYTVSE
;
A
#
# COMPACT_ATOMS: atom_id res chain seq x y z
N MET A 1 -38.64 0.57 24.98
CA MET A 1 -37.18 0.63 25.19
C MET A 1 -36.61 1.49 24.09
N PRO A 2 -36.07 2.67 24.34
CA PRO A 2 -35.41 3.42 23.29
C PRO A 2 -34.07 2.78 22.98
N ASP A 3 -33.80 2.56 21.66
CA ASP A 3 -32.55 2.07 21.14
C ASP A 3 -31.42 3.03 21.54
N ALA A 4 -30.37 2.49 22.17
CA ALA A 4 -29.20 3.26 22.55
C ALA A 4 -28.49 3.70 21.25
N VAL A 5 -28.41 5.00 21.02
CA VAL A 5 -27.56 5.60 20.00
C VAL A 5 -26.11 5.33 20.43
N PRO A 6 -25.27 4.72 19.59
CA PRO A 6 -23.87 4.51 19.95
C PRO A 6 -23.19 5.87 20.16
N ASP A 7 -22.30 5.91 21.16
CA ASP A 7 -21.57 7.12 21.54
C ASP A 7 -20.72 7.60 20.34
N ALA A 8 -20.82 8.88 19.99
CA ALA A 8 -20.13 9.47 18.84
C ALA A 8 -18.60 9.33 18.96
N GLU A 9 -18.05 9.34 20.21
CA GLU A 9 -16.64 9.12 20.49
C GLU A 9 -16.19 7.68 20.18
N ALA A 10 -17.06 6.66 20.40
CA ALA A 10 -16.77 5.27 20.07
C ALA A 10 -16.78 5.03 18.55
N VAL A 11 -17.58 5.78 17.80
CA VAL A 11 -17.63 5.70 16.32
C VAL A 11 -16.41 6.38 15.68
N GLU A 12 -15.89 7.46 16.29
CA GLU A 12 -14.67 8.13 15.81
C GLU A 12 -13.40 7.29 16.09
N GLU A 13 -13.36 6.53 17.20
CA GLU A 13 -12.24 5.62 17.50
C GLU A 13 -12.21 4.39 16.54
N GLU A 14 -13.37 3.92 16.07
CA GLU A 14 -13.50 2.81 15.13
C GLU A 14 -13.13 3.19 13.68
N MET A 15 -13.10 4.49 13.34
CA MET A 15 -12.75 5.01 12.01
C MET A 15 -11.28 5.46 11.88
N SER A 16 -10.50 5.42 12.95
CA SER A 16 -9.08 5.81 12.92
C SER A 16 -8.23 4.65 12.41
N MET A 17 -7.53 4.88 11.29
CA MET A 17 -6.60 3.89 10.75
C MET A 17 -5.51 3.53 11.76
N GLN A 18 -5.35 2.24 12.06
CA GLN A 18 -4.40 1.75 13.04
C GLN A 18 -2.95 2.09 12.64
N ILE A 19 -2.15 2.58 13.58
CA ILE A 19 -0.70 2.75 13.41
C ILE A 19 -0.03 1.39 13.59
N LEU A 20 0.85 1.00 12.65
CA LEU A 20 1.62 -0.22 12.73
C LEU A 20 3.09 0.14 12.95
N GLU A 21 3.70 -0.43 13.97
CA GLU A 21 5.11 -0.22 14.26
C GLU A 21 5.96 -1.45 13.93
N THR A 22 7.10 -1.21 13.31
CA THR A 22 8.12 -2.22 13.05
C THR A 22 9.46 -1.83 13.72
N LYS A 23 10.52 -2.55 13.43
CA LYS A 23 11.84 -2.22 13.97
C LYS A 23 12.32 -0.83 13.56
N ARG A 24 12.16 -0.45 12.29
CA ARG A 24 12.68 0.80 11.71
C ARG A 24 11.61 1.79 11.30
N LEU A 25 10.33 1.36 11.21
CA LEU A 25 9.27 2.10 10.56
C LEU A 25 8.09 2.36 11.49
N ILE A 26 7.37 3.44 11.20
CA ILE A 26 6.01 3.71 11.66
C ILE A 26 5.14 3.79 10.41
N LEU A 27 4.16 2.90 10.30
CA LEU A 27 3.14 2.96 9.26
C LEU A 27 1.95 3.70 9.86
N ARG A 28 1.68 4.91 9.39
CA ARG A 28 0.66 5.81 9.93
C ARG A 28 -0.17 6.45 8.83
N PRO A 29 -1.33 7.03 9.16
CA PRO A 29 -2.06 7.86 8.20
C PRO A 29 -1.16 8.94 7.60
N TRP A 30 -1.39 9.24 6.32
CA TRP A 30 -0.79 10.41 5.68
C TRP A 30 -1.34 11.69 6.31
N CYS A 31 -0.52 12.72 6.41
CA CYS A 31 -0.92 14.05 6.84
C CYS A 31 -0.42 15.12 5.87
N GLU A 32 -1.06 16.28 5.85
CA GLU A 32 -0.72 17.35 4.91
C GLU A 32 0.75 17.82 5.04
N SER A 33 1.33 17.72 6.23
CA SER A 33 2.75 18.02 6.45
C SER A 33 3.72 17.07 5.73
N ASP A 34 3.25 15.92 5.24
CA ASP A 34 4.05 14.98 4.46
C ASP A 34 4.18 15.41 2.98
N ALA A 35 3.47 16.44 2.54
CA ALA A 35 3.42 16.82 1.13
C ALA A 35 4.80 17.14 0.54
N GLU A 36 5.70 17.77 1.32
CA GLU A 36 7.07 18.06 0.88
C GLU A 36 7.89 16.79 0.70
N ALA A 37 7.78 15.83 1.62
CA ALA A 37 8.45 14.54 1.52
C ALA A 37 7.86 13.71 0.36
N LEU A 38 6.54 13.69 0.22
CA LEU A 38 5.87 13.02 -0.89
C LEU A 38 6.33 13.61 -2.23
N PHE A 39 6.30 14.93 -2.40
CA PHE A 39 6.76 15.56 -3.65
C PHE A 39 8.23 15.27 -3.93
N LYS A 40 9.10 15.39 -2.93
CA LYS A 40 10.53 15.10 -3.04
C LYS A 40 10.81 13.71 -3.62
N TYR A 41 10.06 12.69 -3.18
CA TYR A 41 10.31 11.31 -3.56
C TYR A 41 9.46 10.83 -4.74
N ALA A 42 8.22 11.29 -4.83
CA ALA A 42 7.31 10.90 -5.91
C ALA A 42 7.58 11.67 -7.23
N SER A 43 8.33 12.77 -7.21
CA SER A 43 8.81 13.43 -8.43
C SER A 43 10.03 12.73 -9.08
N ASP A 44 10.64 11.75 -8.40
CA ASP A 44 11.73 10.95 -8.99
C ASP A 44 11.20 10.09 -10.14
N PRO A 45 11.75 10.24 -11.39
CA PRO A 45 11.26 9.51 -12.55
C PRO A 45 11.46 7.99 -12.50
N ASP A 46 12.26 7.50 -11.55
CA ASP A 46 12.46 6.07 -11.34
C ASP A 46 11.44 5.45 -10.36
N VAL A 47 10.68 6.25 -9.59
CA VAL A 47 9.77 5.75 -8.55
C VAL A 47 8.37 5.49 -9.12
N GLY A 48 7.65 6.53 -9.51
CA GLY A 48 6.26 6.44 -9.95
C GLY A 48 6.03 5.46 -11.11
N PRO A 49 6.80 5.52 -12.21
CA PRO A 49 6.59 4.63 -13.35
C PRO A 49 6.74 3.14 -13.04
N ARG A 50 7.49 2.77 -12.00
CA ARG A 50 7.61 1.38 -11.53
C ARG A 50 6.42 0.92 -10.70
N ALA A 51 5.58 1.86 -10.26
CA ALA A 51 4.36 1.63 -9.49
C ALA A 51 3.07 1.99 -10.26
N GLY A 52 3.19 2.36 -11.56
CA GLY A 52 2.04 2.56 -12.43
C GLY A 52 1.56 4.01 -12.57
N TRP A 53 2.25 4.99 -12.00
CA TRP A 53 1.86 6.41 -12.04
C TRP A 53 3.02 7.32 -12.48
N PRO A 54 2.72 8.50 -13.06
CA PRO A 54 3.75 9.43 -13.52
C PRO A 54 4.39 10.17 -12.33
N PRO A 55 5.63 10.66 -12.48
CA PRO A 55 6.24 11.50 -11.46
C PRO A 55 5.38 12.71 -11.13
N HIS A 56 5.26 13.05 -9.84
CA HIS A 56 4.53 14.23 -9.38
C HIS A 56 5.17 15.51 -9.94
N LYS A 57 4.34 16.47 -10.32
CA LYS A 57 4.76 17.68 -11.03
C LYS A 57 4.88 18.91 -10.12
N SER A 58 4.20 18.88 -8.96
CA SER A 58 4.22 19.99 -8.01
C SER A 58 3.91 19.52 -6.58
N LEU A 59 4.22 20.40 -5.61
CA LEU A 59 3.85 20.21 -4.22
C LEU A 59 2.32 20.21 -4.03
N GLU A 60 1.61 21.04 -4.78
CA GLU A 60 0.15 21.13 -4.74
C GLU A 60 -0.49 19.82 -5.19
N GLU A 61 0.04 19.18 -6.24
CA GLU A 61 -0.41 17.86 -6.69
C GLU A 61 -0.21 16.81 -5.58
N SER A 62 0.95 16.79 -4.95
CA SER A 62 1.22 15.87 -3.84
C SER A 62 0.28 16.09 -2.66
N LEU A 63 0.01 17.36 -2.31
CA LEU A 63 -0.93 17.70 -1.24
C LEU A 63 -2.36 17.25 -1.58
N GLU A 64 -2.79 17.43 -2.82
CA GLU A 64 -4.11 17.00 -3.27
C GLU A 64 -4.25 15.47 -3.23
N LEU A 65 -3.20 14.73 -3.60
CA LEU A 65 -3.20 13.27 -3.51
C LEU A 65 -3.26 12.77 -2.06
N ILE A 66 -2.62 13.46 -1.12
CA ILE A 66 -2.77 13.15 0.31
C ILE A 66 -4.23 13.30 0.74
N ARG A 67 -4.92 14.36 0.30
CA ARG A 67 -6.31 14.65 0.67
C ARG A 67 -7.33 13.70 0.03
N THR A 68 -7.03 13.16 -1.14
CA THR A 68 -7.99 12.41 -1.96
C THR A 68 -7.68 10.92 -2.03
N VAL A 69 -6.45 10.56 -2.40
CA VAL A 69 -6.04 9.16 -2.64
C VAL A 69 -5.54 8.50 -1.37
N PHE A 70 -4.67 9.20 -0.62
CA PHE A 70 -4.03 8.63 0.56
C PHE A 70 -4.80 8.84 1.87
N SER A 71 -5.92 9.55 1.84
CA SER A 71 -6.83 9.71 3.00
C SER A 71 -7.72 8.50 3.25
N GLY A 72 -7.75 7.53 2.33
CA GLY A 72 -8.55 6.31 2.43
C GLY A 72 -8.00 5.33 3.46
N GLU A 73 -8.88 4.49 3.99
CA GLU A 73 -8.48 3.36 4.83
C GLU A 73 -7.53 2.42 4.06
N GLY A 74 -6.51 1.91 4.76
CA GLY A 74 -5.59 0.92 4.19
C GLY A 74 -4.39 1.50 3.44
N MET A 75 -4.18 2.82 3.46
CA MET A 75 -3.07 3.50 2.77
C MET A 75 -2.15 4.19 3.77
N TRP A 76 -1.07 3.54 4.19
CA TRP A 76 -0.13 4.08 5.17
C TRP A 76 1.04 4.81 4.52
N ALA A 77 1.39 5.98 5.09
CA ALA A 77 2.72 6.56 4.95
C ALA A 77 3.74 5.66 5.65
N VAL A 78 4.83 5.36 4.99
CA VAL A 78 5.96 4.65 5.59
C VAL A 78 6.93 5.69 6.14
N GLU A 79 6.84 5.95 7.44
CA GLU A 79 7.76 6.86 8.14
C GLU A 79 8.99 6.11 8.62
N LEU A 80 10.18 6.64 8.33
CA LEU A 80 11.43 6.12 8.86
C LEU A 80 11.69 6.71 10.26
N LYS A 81 11.75 5.88 11.30
CA LYS A 81 11.93 6.30 12.70
C LYS A 81 13.17 7.18 12.92
N GLU A 82 14.25 6.93 12.17
CA GLU A 82 15.51 7.66 12.29
C GLU A 82 15.38 9.14 11.89
N THR A 83 14.54 9.45 10.90
CA THR A 83 14.42 10.79 10.31
C THR A 83 13.05 11.42 10.54
N SER A 84 12.04 10.64 10.98
CA SER A 84 10.63 11.04 11.05
C SER A 84 10.09 11.54 9.71
N GLU A 85 10.64 11.08 8.59
CA GLU A 85 10.25 11.46 7.23
C GLU A 85 9.44 10.34 6.58
N ALA A 86 8.35 10.67 5.89
CA ALA A 86 7.59 9.73 5.07
C ALA A 86 8.37 9.42 3.80
N ILE A 87 8.83 8.16 3.68
CA ILE A 87 9.72 7.71 2.61
C ILE A 87 9.04 6.77 1.59
N GLY A 88 7.73 6.59 1.70
CA GLY A 88 6.99 5.71 0.81
C GLY A 88 5.56 5.49 1.27
N CYS A 89 4.88 4.61 0.57
CA CYS A 89 3.53 4.17 0.87
C CYS A 89 3.45 2.65 0.84
N VAL A 90 2.63 2.08 1.71
CA VAL A 90 2.24 0.67 1.69
C VAL A 90 0.77 0.58 2.05
N GLY A 91 0.05 -0.37 1.44
CA GLY A 91 -1.36 -0.49 1.75
C GLY A 91 -2.05 -1.67 1.11
N TYR A 92 -3.37 -1.69 1.27
CA TYR A 92 -4.25 -2.64 0.60
C TYR A 92 -5.44 -1.93 -0.03
N LEU A 93 -5.98 -2.53 -1.08
CA LEU A 93 -7.21 -2.15 -1.74
C LEU A 93 -8.23 -3.27 -1.56
N PRO A 94 -9.46 -2.98 -1.09
CA PRO A 94 -10.52 -3.98 -1.05
C PRO A 94 -10.91 -4.40 -2.48
N ALA A 95 -11.61 -5.51 -2.63
CA ALA A 95 -12.04 -6.04 -3.92
C ALA A 95 -12.74 -4.97 -4.80
N SER A 96 -13.54 -4.11 -4.20
CA SER A 96 -14.26 -3.04 -4.90
C SER A 96 -13.36 -1.96 -5.53
N ALA A 97 -12.10 -1.85 -5.09
CA ALA A 97 -11.12 -0.88 -5.60
C ALA A 97 -9.95 -1.54 -6.35
N SER A 98 -9.87 -2.87 -6.34
CA SER A 98 -8.86 -3.64 -7.04
C SER A 98 -9.13 -3.71 -8.55
N ASN A 99 -8.07 -3.77 -9.36
CA ASN A 99 -8.15 -4.09 -10.78
C ASN A 99 -8.14 -5.61 -11.05
N LEU A 100 -7.93 -6.41 -10.01
CA LEU A 100 -8.00 -7.87 -10.08
C LEU A 100 -9.44 -8.34 -9.80
N ASP A 101 -9.84 -9.42 -10.48
CA ASP A 101 -11.13 -10.08 -10.22
C ASP A 101 -10.99 -10.98 -8.99
N ILE A 102 -11.28 -10.40 -7.80
CA ILE A 102 -11.10 -11.03 -6.50
C ILE A 102 -12.40 -10.96 -5.68
N GLU A 103 -12.54 -11.83 -4.69
CA GLU A 103 -13.73 -11.95 -3.85
C GLU A 103 -13.72 -10.86 -2.74
N ASP A 104 -14.90 -10.54 -2.16
CA ASP A 104 -15.08 -9.50 -1.16
C ASP A 104 -14.28 -9.71 0.14
N ASP A 105 -13.95 -10.95 0.48
CA ASP A 105 -13.11 -11.32 1.63
C ASP A 105 -11.60 -11.34 1.31
N GLN A 106 -11.21 -10.76 0.19
CA GLN A 106 -9.82 -10.69 -0.30
C GLN A 106 -9.43 -9.24 -0.55
N CYS A 107 -8.15 -8.96 -0.62
CA CYS A 107 -7.66 -7.64 -0.96
C CYS A 107 -6.40 -7.70 -1.83
N GLU A 108 -6.13 -6.61 -2.53
CA GLU A 108 -4.90 -6.40 -3.28
C GLU A 108 -3.97 -5.50 -2.47
N VAL A 109 -2.69 -5.87 -2.37
CA VAL A 109 -1.69 -5.08 -1.67
C VAL A 109 -0.79 -4.33 -2.64
N GLY A 110 -0.38 -3.12 -2.25
CA GLY A 110 0.49 -2.28 -3.05
C GLY A 110 1.47 -1.48 -2.22
N TYR A 111 2.56 -1.04 -2.85
CA TYR A 111 3.60 -0.26 -2.19
C TYR A 111 4.50 0.47 -3.18
N TRP A 112 5.11 1.53 -2.69
CA TRP A 112 6.31 2.13 -3.28
C TRP A 112 7.21 2.69 -2.16
N ILE A 113 8.52 2.71 -2.40
CA ILE A 113 9.53 3.29 -1.48
C ILE A 113 10.43 4.21 -2.29
N ALA A 114 10.83 5.31 -1.68
CA ALA A 114 11.76 6.28 -2.25
C ALA A 114 13.11 5.64 -2.62
N ARG A 115 13.64 6.00 -3.78
CA ARG A 115 14.86 5.42 -4.36
C ARG A 115 16.07 5.35 -3.44
N PRO A 116 16.37 6.35 -2.59
CA PRO A 116 17.51 6.25 -1.67
C PRO A 116 17.43 5.11 -0.66
N TYR A 117 16.23 4.54 -0.45
CA TYR A 117 15.98 3.47 0.52
C TYR A 117 15.79 2.09 -0.12
N TRP A 118 16.01 1.97 -1.43
CA TRP A 118 15.94 0.68 -2.12
C TRP A 118 17.06 -0.28 -1.68
N ASN A 119 16.81 -1.58 -1.84
CA ASN A 119 17.73 -2.68 -1.49
C ASN A 119 18.15 -2.74 -0.01
N GLN A 120 17.43 -2.06 0.89
CA GLN A 120 17.70 -2.05 2.33
C GLN A 120 16.68 -2.87 3.14
N GLY A 121 15.77 -3.58 2.46
CA GLY A 121 14.72 -4.38 3.10
C GLY A 121 13.57 -3.56 3.71
N ILE A 122 13.55 -2.24 3.52
CA ILE A 122 12.50 -1.33 4.05
C ILE A 122 11.12 -1.74 3.54
N CYS A 123 10.99 -1.91 2.22
CA CYS A 123 9.71 -2.29 1.60
C CYS A 123 9.19 -3.63 2.12
N THR A 124 10.06 -4.63 2.25
CA THR A 124 9.70 -5.95 2.79
C THR A 124 9.24 -5.84 4.25
N GLU A 125 9.94 -5.04 5.08
CA GLU A 125 9.57 -4.82 6.47
C GLU A 125 8.20 -4.15 6.61
N ALA A 126 7.93 -3.11 5.83
CA ALA A 126 6.64 -2.44 5.80
C ALA A 126 5.51 -3.39 5.34
N MET A 127 5.78 -4.13 4.26
CA MET A 127 4.80 -5.03 3.66
C MET A 127 4.45 -6.19 4.60
N GLN A 128 5.41 -6.75 5.34
CA GLN A 128 5.16 -7.80 6.33
C GLN A 128 4.17 -7.33 7.42
N ALA A 129 4.32 -6.10 7.92
CA ALA A 129 3.39 -5.54 8.90
C ALA A 129 1.96 -5.38 8.34
N VAL A 130 1.83 -4.98 7.06
CA VAL A 130 0.52 -4.90 6.40
C VAL A 130 -0.08 -6.28 6.17
N VAL A 131 0.70 -7.27 5.77
CA VAL A 131 0.24 -8.67 5.62
C VAL A 131 -0.32 -9.20 6.93
N GLU A 132 0.40 -9.02 8.05
CA GLU A 132 -0.07 -9.41 9.37
C GLU A 132 -1.38 -8.69 9.76
N TYR A 133 -1.47 -7.40 9.49
CA TYR A 133 -2.67 -6.61 9.73
C TYR A 133 -3.86 -7.10 8.89
N CYS A 134 -3.66 -7.32 7.60
CA CYS A 134 -4.70 -7.79 6.70
C CYS A 134 -5.28 -9.15 7.14
N PHE A 135 -4.45 -10.08 7.55
CA PHE A 135 -4.91 -11.38 8.02
C PHE A 135 -5.50 -11.35 9.43
N ASN A 136 -4.79 -10.74 10.39
CA ASN A 136 -5.13 -10.88 11.81
C ASN A 136 -6.13 -9.85 12.31
N VAL A 137 -6.23 -8.68 11.67
CA VAL A 137 -7.12 -7.59 12.08
C VAL A 137 -8.29 -7.44 11.11
N LYS A 138 -8.03 -7.39 9.80
CA LYS A 138 -9.09 -7.26 8.79
C LYS A 138 -9.78 -8.59 8.47
N GLY A 139 -9.11 -9.72 8.71
CA GLY A 139 -9.67 -11.07 8.51
C GLY A 139 -9.79 -11.47 7.04
N PHE A 140 -9.02 -10.85 6.13
CA PHE A 140 -8.99 -11.29 4.74
C PHE A 140 -8.51 -12.74 4.62
N SER A 141 -9.08 -13.49 3.70
CA SER A 141 -8.74 -14.90 3.46
C SER A 141 -7.54 -15.05 2.52
N VAL A 142 -7.40 -14.12 1.57
CA VAL A 142 -6.35 -14.12 0.54
C VAL A 142 -5.88 -12.70 0.28
N LEU A 143 -4.57 -12.53 0.15
CA LEU A 143 -3.96 -11.29 -0.32
C LEU A 143 -3.42 -11.51 -1.73
N TRP A 144 -3.70 -10.57 -2.59
CA TRP A 144 -3.20 -10.50 -3.96
C TRP A 144 -2.21 -9.36 -4.10
N GLY A 145 -1.32 -9.47 -5.06
CA GLY A 145 -0.45 -8.39 -5.44
C GLY A 145 0.00 -8.57 -6.88
N ASP A 146 0.35 -7.48 -7.52
CA ASP A 146 0.86 -7.52 -8.86
C ASP A 146 2.16 -6.75 -9.01
N TYR A 147 2.86 -6.98 -10.10
CA TYR A 147 4.06 -6.21 -10.47
C TYR A 147 4.33 -6.28 -11.96
N PHE A 148 4.93 -5.21 -12.47
CA PHE A 148 5.37 -5.19 -13.87
C PHE A 148 6.51 -6.17 -14.09
N PRO A 149 6.52 -6.98 -15.15
CA PRO A 149 7.62 -7.90 -15.48
C PRO A 149 8.99 -7.23 -15.55
N GLU A 150 9.04 -5.96 -15.95
CA GLU A 150 10.24 -5.13 -15.97
C GLU A 150 10.68 -4.61 -14.59
N ASN A 151 9.86 -4.82 -13.55
CA ASN A 151 10.19 -4.49 -12.15
C ASN A 151 10.34 -5.75 -11.26
N PRO A 152 11.33 -6.62 -11.50
CA PRO A 152 11.50 -7.85 -10.73
C PRO A 152 11.84 -7.59 -9.25
N ALA A 153 12.22 -6.35 -8.90
CA ALA A 153 12.44 -5.97 -7.50
C ALA A 153 11.14 -6.02 -6.68
N SER A 154 10.01 -5.60 -7.28
CA SER A 154 8.68 -5.72 -6.67
C SER A 154 8.31 -7.18 -6.44
N GLY A 155 8.47 -8.05 -7.46
CA GLY A 155 8.25 -9.50 -7.29
C GLY A 155 9.08 -10.12 -6.15
N ARG A 156 10.33 -9.70 -5.99
CA ARG A 156 11.17 -10.18 -4.84
C ARG A 156 10.68 -9.70 -3.48
N VAL A 157 10.03 -8.54 -3.38
CA VAL A 157 9.40 -8.11 -2.12
C VAL A 157 8.22 -9.02 -1.82
N MET A 158 7.35 -9.28 -2.81
CA MET A 158 6.22 -10.20 -2.67
C MET A 158 6.68 -11.59 -2.22
N GLU A 159 7.67 -12.18 -2.91
CA GLU A 159 8.25 -13.49 -2.56
C GLU A 159 8.75 -13.53 -1.10
N LYS A 160 9.47 -12.49 -0.65
CA LYS A 160 9.96 -12.39 0.74
C LYS A 160 8.85 -12.25 1.77
N CYS A 161 7.67 -11.77 1.37
CA CYS A 161 6.47 -11.70 2.21
C CYS A 161 5.62 -12.98 2.11
N GLY A 162 6.07 -14.00 1.38
CA GLY A 162 5.40 -15.30 1.27
C GLY A 162 4.43 -15.44 0.10
N PHE A 163 4.31 -14.42 -0.75
CA PHE A 163 3.47 -14.52 -1.96
C PHE A 163 4.07 -15.49 -2.97
N ILE A 164 3.19 -16.22 -3.63
CA ILE A 164 3.52 -17.18 -4.69
C ILE A 164 3.10 -16.59 -6.05
N ASP A 165 4.01 -16.63 -7.03
CA ASP A 165 3.68 -16.27 -8.42
C ASP A 165 2.65 -17.27 -8.96
N THR A 166 1.51 -16.78 -9.41
CA THR A 166 0.42 -17.62 -9.94
C THR A 166 0.67 -18.10 -11.37
N GLY A 167 1.70 -17.59 -12.03
CA GLY A 167 1.95 -17.80 -13.45
C GLY A 167 0.98 -17.05 -14.38
N LYS A 168 0.06 -16.26 -13.82
CA LYS A 168 -0.89 -15.44 -14.60
C LYS A 168 -0.33 -14.08 -14.89
N GLU A 169 -0.61 -13.58 -16.09
CA GLU A 169 -0.47 -12.18 -16.46
C GLU A 169 -1.85 -11.60 -16.76
N VAL A 170 -2.13 -10.41 -16.25
CA VAL A 170 -3.33 -9.66 -16.56
C VAL A 170 -2.96 -8.28 -17.09
N LEU A 171 -3.85 -7.65 -17.86
CA LEU A 171 -3.67 -6.27 -18.27
C LEU A 171 -4.21 -5.37 -17.16
N CYS A 172 -3.35 -4.55 -16.59
CA CYS A 172 -3.76 -3.46 -15.71
C CYS A 172 -4.21 -2.29 -16.59
N PRO A 173 -5.51 -1.94 -16.59
CA PRO A 173 -6.06 -0.97 -17.51
C PRO A 173 -5.74 0.46 -17.10
N GLY A 174 -5.62 1.34 -18.10
CA GLY A 174 -5.73 2.78 -17.89
C GLY A 174 -4.61 3.43 -17.09
N LEU A 175 -3.43 2.81 -17.01
CA LEU A 175 -2.31 3.38 -16.27
C LEU A 175 -1.92 4.76 -16.85
N GLU A 176 -1.76 5.74 -15.97
CA GLU A 176 -1.37 7.11 -16.37
C GLU A 176 0.00 7.18 -17.07
N ILE A 177 0.80 6.13 -16.96
CA ILE A 177 2.13 5.99 -17.59
C ILE A 177 2.11 5.45 -19.03
N GLY A 178 0.93 5.32 -19.65
CA GLY A 178 0.86 4.93 -21.07
C GLY A 178 -0.12 3.80 -21.41
N GLY A 179 -1.25 3.76 -20.76
CA GLY A 179 -2.34 2.82 -21.08
C GLY A 179 -2.18 1.45 -20.42
N ASP A 180 -2.78 0.43 -21.02
CA ASP A 180 -2.80 -0.91 -20.46
C ASP A 180 -1.42 -1.55 -20.49
N LYS A 181 -0.99 -2.12 -19.36
CA LYS A 181 0.27 -2.86 -19.25
C LYS A 181 0.07 -4.23 -18.62
N PRO A 182 0.81 -5.25 -19.07
CA PRO A 182 0.79 -6.55 -18.44
C PRO A 182 1.43 -6.47 -17.03
N VAL A 183 0.80 -7.11 -16.06
CA VAL A 183 1.32 -7.32 -14.72
C VAL A 183 1.30 -8.80 -14.39
N ARG A 184 2.29 -9.27 -13.65
CA ARG A 184 2.32 -10.62 -13.07
C ARG A 184 1.58 -10.63 -11.76
N VAL A 185 0.72 -11.63 -11.58
CA VAL A 185 -0.14 -11.75 -10.40
C VAL A 185 0.46 -12.71 -9.40
N THR A 186 0.53 -12.29 -8.15
CA THR A 186 0.96 -13.08 -7.01
C THR A 186 -0.17 -13.25 -5.99
N ARG A 187 -0.09 -14.28 -5.17
CA ARG A 187 -1.12 -14.66 -4.19
C ARG A 187 -0.49 -15.13 -2.90
N LEU A 188 -1.10 -14.76 -1.77
CA LEU A 188 -0.79 -15.27 -0.45
C LEU A 188 -2.08 -15.68 0.27
N ASP A 189 -2.21 -16.95 0.62
CA ASP A 189 -3.36 -17.49 1.37
C ASP A 189 -3.09 -17.38 2.88
N TYR A 190 -4.13 -17.08 3.65
CA TYR A 190 -4.05 -17.18 5.10
C TYR A 190 -3.78 -18.63 5.51
N THR A 191 -2.70 -18.84 6.25
CA THR A 191 -2.40 -20.15 6.84
C THR A 191 -2.48 -20.03 8.36
N VAL A 192 -3.40 -20.78 8.98
CA VAL A 192 -3.43 -20.93 10.44
C VAL A 192 -2.14 -21.64 10.85
N SER A 193 -1.26 -20.96 11.60
CA SER A 193 -0.12 -21.65 12.23
C SER A 193 -0.68 -22.59 13.30
N GLU A 194 -0.43 -23.90 13.13
CA GLU A 194 -0.73 -24.92 14.15
C GLU A 194 0.13 -24.74 15.42
#